data_f3cd81457d9f8f226aea465a64b1e4e4
#
_entry.id   f3cd81457d9f8f226aea465a64b1e4e4
#
_cell.length_a   1.000
_cell.length_b   1.000
_cell.length_c   1.000
_cell.angle_alpha   90.00
_cell.angle_beta   90.00
_cell.angle_gamma   90.00
#
_symmetry.space_group_name_H-M   'P 1'
#
loop_
_entity.id
_entity.type
_entity.pdbx_description
1 polymer ?
#
loop_
_entity_poly.entity_id
_entity_poly.type
_entity_poly.pdbx_seq_one_letter_code
_entity_poly.pdbx_strand_id
1 'polypeptide(L)'
;PNLLAAWWTTLDDPQLSSLIERAVAGNLNLKTAQSRLRESRARRSMAEGRLFPTLNASGSATSRRTDTNVGFDSHGEVYSAGFDAGWELDLFGGVRRSVEAAEADLTAGEEDLRDVLVSLLAETALNYVELRTFQSRLAAAEASLATQEASYELTLWRSQAGLDDELAMYQARYNLENTRSQVPSLRSGLSEAMNRLAVLLGETPGNLHAELAEPRAVPLPPERIAVGVPADTLRRRPDVRRAERELAAQTARVGVAMANLYPQLTLNGSIGLETTSLRDPLSARTWSISGGPRITLPLFDRTIRPNIEVQSALQEQALIRYEAAVLTCLEEVENALVAYGQELQRRENLREAMEAAQSAAMLAQYKYQAGLTDFGNVLEAERSLLSFQDQLRQSDGAVTSNVIRLYKALGGGWTPMTAVAATQGPAEPL
;
A
#
# COMPACT_ATOMS: atom_id res chain seq x y z
N PRO A 1 -4.72 -4.36 25.64
CA PRO A 1 -3.63 -4.10 24.70
C PRO A 1 -4.04 -4.68 23.36
N ASN A 2 -4.05 -3.84 22.31
CA ASN A 2 -4.46 -4.23 20.97
C ASN A 2 -3.42 -5.17 20.34
N LEU A 3 -3.51 -6.48 20.60
CA LEU A 3 -2.65 -7.50 19.96
C LEU A 3 -2.69 -7.39 18.41
N LEU A 4 -3.80 -6.93 17.84
CA LEU A 4 -3.93 -6.70 16.41
C LEU A 4 -3.12 -5.50 15.91
N ALA A 5 -2.81 -4.52 16.76
CA ALA A 5 -2.10 -3.31 16.33
C ALA A 5 -0.60 -3.53 16.12
N ALA A 6 -0.01 -4.45 16.88
CA ALA A 6 1.39 -4.82 16.78
C ALA A 6 1.53 -6.36 16.68
N TRP A 7 0.75 -6.95 15.77
CA TRP A 7 0.63 -8.41 15.62
C TRP A 7 1.99 -9.09 15.35
N TRP A 8 2.95 -8.41 14.72
CA TRP A 8 4.28 -8.98 14.44
C TRP A 8 5.08 -9.31 15.70
N THR A 9 4.77 -8.64 16.82
CA THR A 9 5.42 -8.96 18.11
C THR A 9 5.02 -10.33 18.63
N THR A 10 3.90 -10.90 18.16
CA THR A 10 3.47 -12.27 18.53
C THR A 10 4.35 -13.36 17.91
N LEU A 11 5.17 -13.00 16.91
CA LEU A 11 6.14 -13.90 16.29
C LEU A 11 7.47 -13.98 17.04
N ASP A 12 7.64 -13.20 18.10
CA ASP A 12 8.79 -13.15 19.00
C ASP A 12 10.15 -13.06 18.27
N ASP A 13 10.19 -12.25 17.20
CA ASP A 13 11.40 -12.00 16.40
C ASP A 13 11.80 -10.52 16.46
N PRO A 14 12.87 -10.19 17.23
CA PRO A 14 13.36 -8.81 17.33
C PRO A 14 13.89 -8.24 16.00
N GLN A 15 14.44 -9.10 15.12
CA GLN A 15 14.94 -8.65 13.82
C GLN A 15 13.80 -8.27 12.89
N LEU A 16 12.71 -9.05 12.87
CA LEU A 16 11.48 -8.68 12.16
C LEU A 16 10.95 -7.35 12.67
N SER A 17 10.88 -7.16 13.98
CA SER A 17 10.40 -5.92 14.59
C SER A 17 11.23 -4.71 14.16
N SER A 18 12.57 -4.83 14.16
CA SER A 18 13.48 -3.79 13.69
C SER A 18 13.30 -3.47 12.21
N LEU A 19 13.13 -4.48 11.35
CA LEU A 19 12.89 -4.28 9.91
C LEU A 19 11.55 -3.56 9.66
N ILE A 20 10.51 -3.90 10.40
CA ILE A 20 9.20 -3.23 10.33
C ILE A 20 9.32 -1.75 10.73
N GLU A 21 10.00 -1.42 11.82
CA GLU A 21 10.21 -0.04 12.24
C GLU A 21 10.97 0.77 11.17
N ARG A 22 12.02 0.19 10.59
CA ARG A 22 12.77 0.80 9.48
C ARG A 22 11.92 0.96 8.23
N ALA A 23 11.09 -0.02 7.89
CA ALA A 23 10.18 0.07 6.77
C ALA A 23 9.18 1.24 6.94
N VAL A 24 8.59 1.39 8.14
CA VAL A 24 7.69 2.51 8.44
C VAL A 24 8.40 3.87 8.33
N ALA A 25 9.66 3.95 8.74
CA ALA A 25 10.44 5.20 8.66
C ALA A 25 10.92 5.51 7.23
N GLY A 26 11.30 4.47 6.45
CA GLY A 26 12.00 4.61 5.17
C GLY A 26 11.14 4.52 3.93
N ASN A 27 10.02 3.79 3.97
CA ASN A 27 9.25 3.40 2.79
C ASN A 27 8.74 4.59 1.95
N LEU A 28 9.01 4.55 0.65
CA LEU A 28 8.67 5.64 -0.28
C LEU A 28 7.17 5.69 -0.60
N ASN A 29 6.46 4.55 -0.62
CA ASN A 29 5.02 4.53 -0.86
C ASN A 29 4.27 5.14 0.33
N LEU A 30 4.71 4.86 1.56
CA LEU A 30 4.15 5.47 2.76
C LEU A 30 4.38 6.99 2.78
N LYS A 31 5.58 7.47 2.39
CA LYS A 31 5.88 8.91 2.23
C LYS A 31 5.01 9.56 1.15
N THR A 32 4.72 8.84 0.07
CA THR A 32 3.80 9.29 -0.97
C THR A 32 2.37 9.41 -0.44
N ALA A 33 1.88 8.43 0.32
CA ALA A 33 0.55 8.48 0.94
C ALA A 33 0.44 9.64 1.95
N GLN A 34 1.49 9.90 2.74
CA GLN A 34 1.55 11.06 3.63
C GLN A 34 1.49 12.40 2.85
N SER A 35 2.09 12.45 1.66
CA SER A 35 2.04 13.64 0.82
C SER A 35 0.66 13.86 0.20
N ARG A 36 -0.02 12.78 -0.22
CA ARG A 36 -1.42 12.82 -0.66
C ARG A 36 -2.36 13.29 0.45
N LEU A 37 -2.13 12.86 1.68
CA LEU A 37 -2.91 13.36 2.83
C LEU A 37 -2.72 14.87 3.04
N ARG A 38 -1.49 15.40 2.89
CA ARG A 38 -1.24 16.85 2.93
C ARG A 38 -1.95 17.59 1.79
N GLU A 39 -1.97 17.01 0.60
CA GLU A 39 -2.73 17.53 -0.54
C GLU A 39 -4.23 17.60 -0.22
N SER A 40 -4.82 16.52 0.32
CA SER A 40 -6.24 16.48 0.69
C SER A 40 -6.59 17.54 1.74
N ARG A 41 -5.71 17.77 2.73
CA ARG A 41 -5.86 18.86 3.73
C ARG A 41 -5.86 20.24 3.07
N ALA A 42 -4.96 20.48 2.14
CA ALA A 42 -4.91 21.74 1.40
C ALA A 42 -6.16 21.93 0.52
N ARG A 43 -6.65 20.87 -0.13
CA ARG A 43 -7.91 20.90 -0.90
C ARG A 43 -9.13 21.21 -0.04
N ARG A 44 -9.21 20.63 1.17
CA ARG A 44 -10.25 20.98 2.15
C ARG A 44 -10.16 22.47 2.50
N SER A 45 -8.98 22.99 2.84
CA SER A 45 -8.79 24.40 3.16
C SER A 45 -9.16 25.32 1.97
N MET A 46 -8.88 24.91 0.75
CA MET A 46 -9.33 25.63 -0.46
C MET A 46 -10.87 25.65 -0.58
N ALA A 47 -11.55 24.53 -0.27
CA ALA A 47 -13.00 24.49 -0.28
C ALA A 47 -13.59 25.38 0.83
N GLU A 48 -13.03 25.35 2.04
CA GLU A 48 -13.42 26.21 3.16
C GLU A 48 -13.19 27.70 2.84
N GLY A 49 -12.10 28.03 2.12
CA GLY A 49 -11.82 29.39 1.67
C GLY A 49 -12.95 30.01 0.84
N ARG A 50 -13.73 29.20 0.14
CA ARG A 50 -14.89 29.67 -0.66
C ARG A 50 -16.07 30.14 0.22
N LEU A 51 -16.07 29.83 1.51
CA LEU A 51 -17.06 30.38 2.46
C LEU A 51 -16.81 31.86 2.80
N PHE A 52 -15.63 32.38 2.49
CA PHE A 52 -15.19 33.73 2.83
C PHE A 52 -15.11 34.61 1.58
N PRO A 53 -15.19 35.95 1.75
CA PRO A 53 -14.99 36.86 0.64
C PRO A 53 -13.57 36.81 0.09
N THR A 54 -13.43 36.98 -1.23
CA THR A 54 -12.15 37.20 -1.90
C THR A 54 -11.88 38.69 -2.03
N LEU A 55 -10.62 39.10 -1.89
CA LEU A 55 -10.18 40.47 -2.15
C LEU A 55 -9.02 40.43 -3.15
N ASN A 56 -9.16 41.08 -4.26
CA ASN A 56 -8.15 41.16 -5.29
C ASN A 56 -7.72 42.62 -5.51
N ALA A 57 -6.43 42.85 -5.72
CA ALA A 57 -5.90 44.12 -6.21
C ALA A 57 -5.66 44.00 -7.71
N SER A 58 -6.14 44.97 -8.46
CA SER A 58 -5.99 45.01 -9.91
C SER A 58 -5.37 46.33 -10.35
N GLY A 59 -4.58 46.29 -11.40
CA GLY A 59 -4.05 47.47 -12.07
C GLY A 59 -4.07 47.28 -13.57
N SER A 60 -4.53 48.29 -14.33
CA SER A 60 -4.51 48.25 -15.78
C SER A 60 -4.04 49.55 -16.41
N ALA A 61 -3.40 49.43 -17.55
CA ALA A 61 -3.06 50.53 -18.44
C ALA A 61 -3.66 50.21 -19.82
N THR A 62 -4.61 51.02 -20.28
CA THR A 62 -5.29 50.80 -21.53
C THR A 62 -5.09 52.00 -22.41
N SER A 63 -4.54 51.81 -23.61
CA SER A 63 -4.50 52.82 -24.67
C SER A 63 -5.57 52.50 -25.70
N ARG A 64 -6.50 53.40 -25.92
CA ARG A 64 -7.59 53.23 -26.89
C ARG A 64 -7.44 54.29 -27.98
N ARG A 65 -7.39 53.83 -29.21
CA ARG A 65 -7.54 54.68 -30.38
C ARG A 65 -8.86 54.35 -31.06
N THR A 66 -9.73 55.33 -31.20
CA THR A 66 -11.00 55.19 -31.92
C THR A 66 -10.90 55.98 -33.16
N ASP A 67 -10.91 55.31 -34.29
CA ASP A 67 -10.98 55.87 -35.64
C ASP A 67 -12.47 55.98 -36.05
N THR A 68 -13.00 57.13 -36.16
CA THR A 68 -14.41 57.34 -36.59
C THR A 68 -14.45 57.98 -37.97
N ASN A 69 -15.16 57.33 -38.88
CA ASN A 69 -15.41 57.90 -40.22
C ASN A 69 -16.24 59.23 -40.23
N VAL A 70 -16.55 59.72 -39.02
CA VAL A 70 -17.29 61.00 -38.83
C VAL A 70 -16.54 61.85 -37.79
N GLY A 71 -15.37 62.26 -38.15
CA GLY A 71 -14.66 63.43 -37.77
C GLY A 71 -14.33 63.71 -36.33
N PHE A 72 -13.61 62.85 -35.58
CA PHE A 72 -12.66 63.16 -34.49
C PHE A 72 -11.98 61.89 -34.07
N ASP A 73 -10.70 61.70 -34.43
CA ASP A 73 -9.83 60.69 -33.86
C ASP A 73 -9.64 60.97 -32.36
N SER A 74 -10.07 60.08 -31.49
CA SER A 74 -9.76 60.17 -30.08
C SER A 74 -8.70 59.18 -29.72
N HIS A 75 -7.58 59.65 -29.19
CA HIS A 75 -6.55 58.86 -28.55
C HIS A 75 -6.63 59.12 -27.04
N GLY A 76 -6.83 58.08 -26.27
CA GLY A 76 -6.93 58.18 -24.83
C GLY A 76 -6.13 57.06 -24.14
N GLU A 77 -5.33 57.41 -23.18
CA GLU A 77 -4.71 56.47 -22.25
C GLU A 77 -5.48 56.55 -20.94
N VAL A 78 -5.79 55.36 -20.40
CA VAL A 78 -6.48 55.24 -19.11
C VAL A 78 -5.68 54.27 -18.23
N TYR A 79 -5.29 54.73 -17.08
CA TYR A 79 -4.63 53.98 -16.05
C TYR A 79 -5.59 53.77 -14.88
N SER A 80 -5.79 52.51 -14.46
CA SER A 80 -6.64 52.22 -13.32
C SER A 80 -5.90 51.35 -12.31
N ALA A 81 -6.19 51.57 -11.04
CA ALA A 81 -5.76 50.71 -9.93
C ALA A 81 -6.88 50.62 -8.91
N GLY A 82 -7.14 49.44 -8.39
CA GLY A 82 -8.25 49.24 -7.48
C GLY A 82 -8.21 47.93 -6.71
N PHE A 83 -9.21 47.79 -5.84
CA PHE A 83 -9.49 46.58 -5.13
C PHE A 83 -10.90 46.10 -5.48
N ASP A 84 -11.04 44.80 -5.74
CA ASP A 84 -12.28 44.11 -6.02
C ASP A 84 -12.54 43.06 -4.95
N ALA A 85 -13.69 43.13 -4.30
CA ALA A 85 -14.15 42.14 -3.34
C ALA A 85 -15.34 41.36 -3.92
N GLY A 86 -15.36 40.07 -3.72
CA GLY A 86 -16.46 39.19 -4.13
C GLY A 86 -16.74 38.12 -3.06
N TRP A 87 -18.02 37.91 -2.80
CA TRP A 87 -18.44 36.87 -1.86
C TRP A 87 -19.72 36.20 -2.35
N GLU A 88 -19.69 34.86 -2.47
CA GLU A 88 -20.88 34.06 -2.74
C GLU A 88 -21.57 33.72 -1.41
N LEU A 89 -22.79 34.21 -1.24
CA LEU A 89 -23.63 33.90 -0.06
C LEU A 89 -24.33 32.55 -0.30
N ASP A 90 -23.86 31.52 0.38
CA ASP A 90 -24.31 30.12 0.21
C ASP A 90 -25.71 29.89 0.81
N LEU A 91 -26.77 30.39 0.14
CA LEU A 91 -28.15 30.24 0.60
C LEU A 91 -28.69 28.83 0.39
N PHE A 92 -28.27 28.15 -0.69
CA PHE A 92 -28.78 26.83 -1.08
C PHE A 92 -27.80 25.69 -0.81
N GLY A 93 -26.71 25.96 -0.11
CA GLY A 93 -25.81 24.97 0.41
C GLY A 93 -24.78 24.42 -0.57
N GLY A 94 -24.61 25.00 -1.76
CA GLY A 94 -23.64 24.53 -2.76
C GLY A 94 -22.21 24.56 -2.27
N VAL A 95 -21.78 25.66 -1.64
CA VAL A 95 -20.43 25.79 -1.07
C VAL A 95 -20.26 24.88 0.14
N ARG A 96 -21.25 24.84 1.06
CA ARG A 96 -21.22 23.95 2.22
C ARG A 96 -21.13 22.47 1.83
N ARG A 97 -21.87 22.04 0.80
CA ARG A 97 -21.76 20.67 0.25
C ARG A 97 -20.41 20.41 -0.41
N SER A 98 -19.80 21.42 -1.01
CA SER A 98 -18.44 21.31 -1.53
C SER A 98 -17.40 21.12 -0.43
N VAL A 99 -17.55 21.79 0.72
CA VAL A 99 -16.72 21.61 1.91
C VAL A 99 -16.93 20.20 2.50
N GLU A 100 -18.18 19.76 2.63
CA GLU A 100 -18.52 18.40 3.09
C GLU A 100 -17.90 17.32 2.20
N ALA A 101 -17.92 17.49 0.88
CA ALA A 101 -17.25 16.59 -0.04
C ALA A 101 -15.73 16.55 0.18
N ALA A 102 -15.10 17.71 0.34
CA ALA A 102 -13.66 17.82 0.57
C ALA A 102 -13.24 17.26 1.94
N GLU A 103 -14.09 17.35 2.96
CA GLU A 103 -13.86 16.76 4.28
C GLU A 103 -13.98 15.23 4.25
N ALA A 104 -14.94 14.71 3.50
CA ALA A 104 -15.07 13.27 3.27
C ALA A 104 -13.88 12.72 2.46
N ASP A 105 -13.41 13.45 1.43
CA ASP A 105 -12.20 13.12 0.68
C ASP A 105 -10.95 13.12 1.57
N LEU A 106 -10.84 14.06 2.50
CA LEU A 106 -9.75 14.10 3.48
C LEU A 106 -9.77 12.86 4.38
N THR A 107 -10.95 12.52 4.89
CA THR A 107 -11.11 11.33 5.75
C THR A 107 -10.81 10.05 4.96
N ALA A 108 -11.22 9.97 3.69
CA ALA A 108 -10.84 8.87 2.79
C ALA A 108 -9.31 8.79 2.60
N GLY A 109 -8.63 9.92 2.47
CA GLY A 109 -7.17 9.99 2.39
C GLY A 109 -6.46 9.55 3.68
N GLU A 110 -7.06 9.75 4.85
CA GLU A 110 -6.55 9.21 6.13
C GLU A 110 -6.65 7.69 6.18
N GLU A 111 -7.77 7.13 5.69
CA GLU A 111 -7.95 5.68 5.61
C GLU A 111 -7.03 5.05 4.54
N ASP A 112 -6.79 5.74 3.41
CA ASP A 112 -5.79 5.32 2.40
C ASP A 112 -4.37 5.21 2.99
N LEU A 113 -3.97 6.20 3.80
CA LEU A 113 -2.68 6.13 4.50
C LEU A 113 -2.59 4.94 5.45
N ARG A 114 -3.67 4.61 6.16
CA ARG A 114 -3.74 3.44 7.05
C ARG A 114 -3.66 2.13 6.27
N ASP A 115 -4.34 2.04 5.12
CA ASP A 115 -4.32 0.87 4.24
C ASP A 115 -2.91 0.61 3.68
N VAL A 116 -2.23 1.66 3.23
CA VAL A 116 -0.83 1.59 2.80
C VAL A 116 0.07 1.11 3.95
N LEU A 117 -0.15 1.58 5.18
CA LEU A 117 0.60 1.13 6.35
C LEU A 117 0.37 -0.35 6.65
N VAL A 118 -0.89 -0.80 6.72
CA VAL A 118 -1.24 -2.21 6.94
C VAL A 118 -0.60 -3.11 5.89
N SER A 119 -0.67 -2.70 4.63
CA SER A 119 -0.05 -3.43 3.52
C SER A 119 1.47 -3.49 3.63
N LEU A 120 2.13 -2.39 3.97
CA LEU A 120 3.58 -2.33 4.16
C LEU A 120 4.05 -3.26 5.28
N LEU A 121 3.37 -3.26 6.43
CA LEU A 121 3.69 -4.14 7.56
C LEU A 121 3.59 -5.62 7.17
N ALA A 122 2.49 -5.98 6.49
CA ALA A 122 2.27 -7.36 6.03
C ALA A 122 3.30 -7.77 4.98
N GLU A 123 3.59 -6.93 3.97
CA GLU A 123 4.56 -7.21 2.92
C GLU A 123 5.99 -7.34 3.48
N THR A 124 6.37 -6.50 4.43
CA THR A 124 7.68 -6.60 5.10
C THR A 124 7.81 -7.94 5.84
N ALA A 125 6.80 -8.33 6.59
CA ALA A 125 6.80 -9.58 7.33
C ALA A 125 6.75 -10.81 6.40
N LEU A 126 5.94 -10.79 5.33
CA LEU A 126 5.88 -11.87 4.34
C LEU A 126 7.22 -12.09 3.65
N ASN A 127 7.89 -11.01 3.19
CA ASN A 127 9.19 -11.12 2.56
C ASN A 127 10.30 -11.57 3.55
N TYR A 128 10.18 -11.19 4.82
CA TYR A 128 11.07 -11.70 5.86
C TYR A 128 10.89 -13.21 6.09
N VAL A 129 9.66 -13.69 6.19
CA VAL A 129 9.36 -15.12 6.32
C VAL A 129 9.82 -15.90 5.09
N GLU A 130 9.64 -15.35 3.89
CA GLU A 130 10.13 -15.93 2.64
C GLU A 130 11.66 -16.07 2.66
N LEU A 131 12.39 -15.03 3.08
CA LEU A 131 13.83 -15.04 3.26
C LEU A 131 14.26 -16.18 4.22
N ARG A 132 13.63 -16.27 5.41
CA ARG A 132 13.95 -17.31 6.38
C ARG A 132 13.62 -18.71 5.86
N THR A 133 12.56 -18.84 5.08
CA THR A 133 12.21 -20.10 4.39
C THR A 133 13.30 -20.51 3.40
N PHE A 134 13.80 -19.58 2.56
CA PHE A 134 14.91 -19.86 1.65
C PHE A 134 16.19 -20.25 2.39
N GLN A 135 16.52 -19.61 3.52
CA GLN A 135 17.66 -19.98 4.34
C GLN A 135 17.51 -21.40 4.89
N SER A 136 16.34 -21.75 5.42
CA SER A 136 16.07 -23.11 5.96
C SER A 136 16.14 -24.19 4.87
N ARG A 137 15.62 -23.91 3.67
CA ARG A 137 15.68 -24.81 2.52
C ARG A 137 17.11 -24.97 2.00
N LEU A 138 17.86 -23.87 1.93
CA LEU A 138 19.26 -23.90 1.52
C LEU A 138 20.10 -24.74 2.48
N ALA A 139 19.93 -24.55 3.77
CA ALA A 139 20.63 -25.35 4.79
C ALA A 139 20.30 -26.85 4.68
N ALA A 140 19.03 -27.20 4.43
CA ALA A 140 18.62 -28.60 4.21
C ALA A 140 19.25 -29.19 2.93
N ALA A 141 19.27 -28.42 1.83
CA ALA A 141 19.88 -28.85 0.57
C ALA A 141 21.40 -29.03 0.71
N GLU A 142 22.10 -28.15 1.40
CA GLU A 142 23.55 -28.24 1.65
C GLU A 142 23.90 -29.41 2.56
N ALA A 143 23.07 -29.70 3.58
CA ALA A 143 23.24 -30.91 4.42
C ALA A 143 23.00 -32.20 3.62
N SER A 144 22.01 -32.23 2.73
CA SER A 144 21.75 -33.36 1.83
C SER A 144 22.88 -33.56 0.85
N LEU A 145 23.46 -32.48 0.28
CA LEU A 145 24.65 -32.56 -0.57
C LEU A 145 25.81 -33.29 0.09
N ALA A 146 26.14 -32.94 1.35
CA ALA A 146 27.23 -33.58 2.06
C ALA A 146 27.00 -35.11 2.23
N THR A 147 25.75 -35.52 2.50
CA THR A 147 25.37 -36.94 2.58
C THR A 147 25.49 -37.63 1.21
N GLN A 148 25.00 -36.97 0.15
CA GLN A 148 25.06 -37.52 -1.23
C GLN A 148 26.50 -37.60 -1.76
N GLU A 149 27.38 -36.66 -1.41
CA GLU A 149 28.81 -36.72 -1.74
C GLU A 149 29.44 -37.95 -1.11
N ALA A 150 29.18 -38.21 0.15
CA ALA A 150 29.67 -39.43 0.83
C ALA A 150 29.10 -40.72 0.20
N SER A 151 27.81 -40.71 -0.19
CA SER A 151 27.17 -41.85 -0.87
C SER A 151 27.81 -42.10 -2.24
N TYR A 152 28.07 -41.02 -3.01
CA TYR A 152 28.76 -41.13 -4.31
C TYR A 152 30.19 -41.66 -4.16
N GLU A 153 30.98 -41.16 -3.24
CA GLU A 153 32.33 -41.67 -2.96
C GLU A 153 32.33 -43.13 -2.60
N LEU A 154 31.43 -43.57 -1.74
CA LEU A 154 31.27 -44.97 -1.37
C LEU A 154 30.94 -45.86 -2.56
N THR A 155 29.98 -45.47 -3.41
CA THR A 155 29.61 -46.24 -4.61
C THR A 155 30.74 -46.27 -5.62
N LEU A 156 31.52 -45.18 -5.78
CA LEU A 156 32.68 -45.10 -6.63
C LEU A 156 33.75 -46.12 -6.20
N TRP A 157 34.07 -46.16 -4.92
CA TRP A 157 35.10 -47.07 -4.43
C TRP A 157 34.67 -48.54 -4.49
N ARG A 158 33.39 -48.85 -4.25
CA ARG A 158 32.83 -50.20 -4.35
C ARG A 158 32.80 -50.68 -5.81
N SER A 159 32.47 -49.80 -6.76
CA SER A 159 32.53 -50.11 -8.19
C SER A 159 33.97 -50.37 -8.65
N GLN A 160 34.94 -49.54 -8.21
CA GLN A 160 36.36 -49.77 -8.50
C GLN A 160 36.89 -51.07 -7.91
N ALA A 161 36.36 -51.49 -6.80
CA ALA A 161 36.69 -52.77 -6.16
C ALA A 161 35.95 -53.98 -6.82
N GLY A 162 35.09 -53.75 -7.79
CA GLY A 162 34.29 -54.81 -8.43
C GLY A 162 33.16 -55.36 -7.52
N LEU A 163 32.76 -54.62 -6.47
CA LEU A 163 31.74 -55.03 -5.49
C LEU A 163 30.34 -54.53 -5.88
N ASP A 164 30.27 -53.49 -6.72
CA ASP A 164 29.02 -52.90 -7.22
C ASP A 164 29.11 -52.64 -8.74
N ASP A 165 27.94 -52.54 -9.37
CA ASP A 165 27.80 -52.16 -10.80
C ASP A 165 28.08 -50.66 -11.00
N GLU A 166 28.64 -50.31 -12.16
CA GLU A 166 28.82 -48.90 -12.59
C GLU A 166 27.50 -48.13 -12.59
N LEU A 167 26.35 -48.79 -12.74
CA LEU A 167 25.03 -48.18 -12.66
C LEU A 167 24.81 -47.48 -11.33
N ALA A 168 25.19 -48.11 -10.21
CA ALA A 168 25.03 -47.50 -8.87
C ALA A 168 25.85 -46.22 -8.72
N MET A 169 27.08 -46.20 -9.29
CA MET A 169 27.95 -45.00 -9.29
C MET A 169 27.31 -43.86 -10.11
N TYR A 170 26.80 -44.15 -11.33
CA TYR A 170 26.15 -43.14 -12.15
C TYR A 170 24.85 -42.63 -11.54
N GLN A 171 24.08 -43.48 -10.88
CA GLN A 171 22.90 -43.14 -10.13
C GLN A 171 23.21 -42.18 -9.00
N ALA A 172 24.23 -42.48 -8.17
CA ALA A 172 24.69 -41.60 -7.11
C ALA A 172 25.14 -40.23 -7.66
N ARG A 173 25.91 -40.23 -8.76
CA ARG A 173 26.40 -39.01 -9.40
C ARG A 173 25.27 -38.11 -9.90
N TYR A 174 24.30 -38.63 -10.65
CA TYR A 174 23.21 -37.77 -11.15
C TYR A 174 22.33 -37.24 -10.04
N ASN A 175 22.14 -37.98 -8.93
CA ASN A 175 21.42 -37.53 -7.76
C ASN A 175 22.14 -36.35 -7.08
N LEU A 176 23.45 -36.50 -6.88
CA LEU A 176 24.31 -35.42 -6.36
C LEU A 176 24.23 -34.15 -7.22
N GLU A 177 24.42 -34.28 -8.53
CA GLU A 177 24.39 -33.13 -9.44
C GLU A 177 23.00 -32.49 -9.53
N ASN A 178 21.93 -33.29 -9.42
CA ASN A 178 20.56 -32.77 -9.36
C ASN A 178 20.36 -31.92 -8.10
N THR A 179 20.77 -32.37 -6.92
CA THR A 179 20.69 -31.59 -5.68
C THR A 179 21.60 -30.35 -5.76
N ARG A 180 22.82 -30.50 -6.30
CA ARG A 180 23.75 -29.40 -6.51
C ARG A 180 23.15 -28.31 -7.40
N SER A 181 22.34 -28.67 -8.40
CA SER A 181 21.68 -27.71 -9.30
C SER A 181 20.58 -26.88 -8.61
N GLN A 182 20.03 -27.36 -7.49
CA GLN A 182 19.00 -26.63 -6.74
C GLN A 182 19.59 -25.49 -5.89
N VAL A 183 20.84 -25.62 -5.43
CA VAL A 183 21.50 -24.63 -4.55
C VAL A 183 21.58 -23.24 -5.19
N PRO A 184 22.00 -23.04 -6.44
CA PRO A 184 22.02 -21.75 -7.09
C PRO A 184 20.62 -21.12 -7.18
N SER A 185 19.57 -21.90 -7.44
CA SER A 185 18.19 -21.42 -7.49
C SER A 185 17.71 -20.91 -6.11
N LEU A 186 18.02 -21.65 -5.03
CA LEU A 186 17.70 -21.24 -3.66
C LEU A 186 18.46 -19.97 -3.24
N ARG A 187 19.73 -19.83 -3.65
CA ARG A 187 20.54 -18.64 -3.41
C ARG A 187 20.01 -17.42 -4.17
N SER A 188 19.54 -17.62 -5.40
CA SER A 188 18.88 -16.55 -6.18
C SER A 188 17.62 -16.06 -5.48
N GLY A 189 16.71 -16.97 -5.09
CA GLY A 189 15.51 -16.62 -4.37
C GLY A 189 15.79 -15.91 -3.03
N LEU A 190 16.81 -16.36 -2.29
CA LEU A 190 17.26 -15.70 -1.07
C LEU A 190 17.71 -14.26 -1.34
N SER A 191 18.53 -14.06 -2.37
CA SER A 191 18.99 -12.72 -2.75
C SER A 191 17.84 -11.82 -3.20
N GLU A 192 16.88 -12.35 -3.95
CA GLU A 192 15.69 -11.63 -4.38
C GLU A 192 14.84 -11.17 -3.18
N ALA A 193 14.62 -12.05 -2.18
CA ALA A 193 13.89 -11.70 -0.97
C ALA A 193 14.62 -10.60 -0.16
N MET A 194 15.96 -10.67 -0.03
CA MET A 194 16.75 -9.63 0.61
C MET A 194 16.64 -8.27 -0.12
N ASN A 195 16.73 -8.29 -1.45
CA ASN A 195 16.62 -7.07 -2.25
C ASN A 195 15.22 -6.46 -2.18
N ARG A 196 14.17 -7.28 -2.15
CA ARG A 196 12.79 -6.82 -2.00
C ARG A 196 12.57 -6.17 -0.64
N LEU A 197 13.12 -6.76 0.44
CA LEU A 197 13.12 -6.15 1.77
C LEU A 197 13.83 -4.79 1.77
N ALA A 198 15.02 -4.67 1.15
CA ALA A 198 15.73 -3.41 1.06
C ALA A 198 14.87 -2.32 0.39
N VAL A 199 14.18 -2.64 -0.69
CA VAL A 199 13.26 -1.71 -1.36
C VAL A 199 12.09 -1.31 -0.45
N LEU A 200 11.52 -2.25 0.32
CA LEU A 200 10.46 -1.95 1.28
C LEU A 200 10.93 -1.01 2.40
N LEU A 201 12.19 -1.11 2.81
CA LEU A 201 12.80 -0.20 3.78
C LEU A 201 13.19 1.15 3.18
N GLY A 202 13.12 1.31 1.84
CA GLY A 202 13.61 2.51 1.14
C GLY A 202 15.13 2.57 1.02
N GLU A 203 15.78 1.40 1.09
CA GLU A 203 17.23 1.24 0.98
C GLU A 203 17.65 0.67 -0.37
N THR A 204 18.92 0.82 -0.73
CA THR A 204 19.46 0.25 -1.97
C THR A 204 19.56 -1.28 -1.86
N PRO A 205 19.22 -2.03 -2.94
CA PRO A 205 19.45 -3.46 -3.00
C PRO A 205 20.91 -3.80 -2.64
N GLY A 206 21.08 -4.87 -1.86
CA GLY A 206 22.39 -5.30 -1.36
C GLY A 206 22.73 -4.85 0.07
N ASN A 207 22.16 -3.76 0.59
CA ASN A 207 22.48 -3.25 1.94
C ASN A 207 22.17 -4.25 3.05
N LEU A 208 21.13 -5.07 2.89
CA LEU A 208 20.71 -6.03 3.92
C LEU A 208 21.47 -7.36 3.86
N HIS A 209 22.30 -7.60 2.85
CA HIS A 209 22.95 -8.91 2.68
C HIS A 209 23.83 -9.29 3.85
N ALA A 210 24.64 -8.38 4.37
CA ALA A 210 25.51 -8.65 5.52
C ALA A 210 24.72 -8.85 6.83
N GLU A 211 23.67 -8.05 7.03
CA GLU A 211 22.80 -8.10 8.22
C GLU A 211 21.97 -9.39 8.28
N LEU A 212 21.49 -9.86 7.12
CA LEU A 212 20.60 -11.02 6.98
C LEU A 212 21.33 -12.29 6.53
N ALA A 213 22.65 -12.28 6.43
CA ALA A 213 23.45 -13.43 6.01
C ALA A 213 23.34 -14.61 6.98
N GLU A 214 23.21 -14.34 8.28
CA GLU A 214 23.12 -15.39 9.30
C GLU A 214 21.79 -16.14 9.19
N PRO A 215 21.82 -17.49 8.96
CA PRO A 215 20.60 -18.28 8.91
C PRO A 215 19.91 -18.33 10.28
N ARG A 216 18.60 -18.14 10.30
CA ARG A 216 17.75 -18.29 11.47
C ARG A 216 16.51 -19.10 11.12
N ALA A 217 15.90 -19.70 12.12
CA ALA A 217 14.66 -20.42 11.93
C ALA A 217 13.53 -19.48 11.47
N VAL A 218 12.56 -20.04 10.73
CA VAL A 218 11.32 -19.34 10.41
C VAL A 218 10.58 -19.06 11.72
N PRO A 219 10.19 -17.80 12.01
CA PRO A 219 9.39 -17.50 13.20
C PRO A 219 8.04 -18.20 13.09
N LEU A 220 7.67 -18.98 14.07
CA LEU A 220 6.40 -19.70 14.10
C LEU A 220 5.36 -18.90 14.90
N PRO A 221 4.11 -18.86 14.43
CA PRO A 221 3.05 -18.21 15.17
C PRO A 221 2.69 -18.98 16.45
N PRO A 222 2.07 -18.31 17.45
CA PRO A 222 1.56 -18.98 18.63
C PRO A 222 0.46 -20.00 18.26
N GLU A 223 0.35 -21.08 19.05
CA GLU A 223 -0.62 -22.17 18.81
C GLU A 223 -2.09 -21.68 18.78
N ARG A 224 -2.39 -20.58 19.43
CA ARG A 224 -3.74 -20.01 19.48
C ARG A 224 -3.72 -18.58 18.97
N ILE A 225 -4.43 -18.35 17.88
CA ILE A 225 -4.65 -17.03 17.32
C ILE A 225 -6.02 -16.56 17.78
N ALA A 226 -6.08 -15.39 18.41
CA ALA A 226 -7.34 -14.76 18.74
C ALA A 226 -7.96 -14.16 17.48
N VAL A 227 -8.88 -14.87 16.86
CA VAL A 227 -9.63 -14.41 15.69
C VAL A 227 -10.82 -13.59 16.18
N GLY A 228 -10.93 -12.32 15.76
CA GLY A 228 -12.08 -11.46 16.05
C GLY A 228 -13.33 -11.89 15.27
N VAL A 229 -14.49 -11.35 15.67
CA VAL A 229 -15.76 -11.60 14.96
C VAL A 229 -15.74 -10.89 13.58
N PRO A 230 -16.19 -11.53 12.48
CA PRO A 230 -16.15 -10.93 11.12
C PRO A 230 -16.83 -9.55 11.02
N ALA A 231 -17.91 -9.31 11.75
CA ALA A 231 -18.61 -8.02 11.74
C ALA A 231 -17.77 -6.85 12.29
N ASP A 232 -16.91 -7.10 13.28
CA ASP A 232 -15.99 -6.09 13.82
C ASP A 232 -14.82 -5.80 12.87
N THR A 233 -14.45 -6.78 12.07
CA THR A 233 -13.39 -6.67 11.06
C THR A 233 -13.77 -5.65 9.99
N LEU A 234 -15.00 -5.70 9.46
CA LEU A 234 -15.50 -4.76 8.46
C LEU A 234 -15.39 -3.30 8.93
N ARG A 235 -15.66 -3.04 10.22
CA ARG A 235 -15.56 -1.69 10.80
C ARG A 235 -14.13 -1.21 11.03
N ARG A 236 -13.16 -2.12 11.06
CA ARG A 236 -11.75 -1.83 11.34
C ARG A 236 -10.92 -1.64 10.09
N ARG A 237 -11.30 -2.27 8.99
CA ARG A 237 -10.52 -2.24 7.75
C ARG A 237 -10.49 -0.86 7.11
N PRO A 238 -9.29 -0.32 6.88
CA PRO A 238 -9.13 1.01 6.29
C PRO A 238 -9.67 1.11 4.86
N ASP A 239 -9.54 0.06 4.04
CA ASP A 239 -10.01 0.02 2.64
C ASP A 239 -11.55 0.12 2.56
N VAL A 240 -12.29 -0.58 3.44
CA VAL A 240 -13.75 -0.50 3.53
C VAL A 240 -14.18 0.91 4.00
N ARG A 241 -13.51 1.45 5.01
CA ARG A 241 -13.77 2.81 5.52
C ARG A 241 -13.46 3.88 4.48
N ARG A 242 -12.39 3.71 3.70
CA ARG A 242 -12.07 4.59 2.57
C ARG A 242 -13.21 4.62 1.57
N ALA A 243 -13.69 3.46 1.12
CA ALA A 243 -14.80 3.35 0.17
C ALA A 243 -16.10 3.98 0.72
N GLU A 244 -16.39 3.83 2.02
CA GLU A 244 -17.50 4.50 2.69
C GLU A 244 -17.37 6.04 2.64
N ARG A 245 -16.18 6.57 2.91
CA ARG A 245 -15.92 8.01 2.86
C ARG A 245 -15.95 8.57 1.43
N GLU A 246 -15.48 7.83 0.44
CA GLU A 246 -15.61 8.17 -0.99
C GLU A 246 -17.08 8.24 -1.44
N LEU A 247 -17.93 7.33 -0.96
CA LEU A 247 -19.38 7.38 -1.20
C LEU A 247 -20.00 8.64 -0.54
N ALA A 248 -19.61 8.97 0.68
CA ALA A 248 -20.06 10.18 1.35
C ALA A 248 -19.65 11.45 0.59
N ALA A 249 -18.39 11.51 0.11
CA ALA A 249 -17.91 12.62 -0.71
C ALA A 249 -18.72 12.77 -2.01
N GLN A 250 -18.99 11.66 -2.68
CA GLN A 250 -19.76 11.69 -3.93
C GLN A 250 -21.23 12.06 -3.70
N THR A 251 -21.82 11.64 -2.57
CA THR A 251 -23.17 12.07 -2.16
C THR A 251 -23.24 13.60 -1.95
N ALA A 252 -22.22 14.17 -1.33
CA ALA A 252 -22.13 15.61 -1.16
C ALA A 252 -22.00 16.35 -2.53
N ARG A 253 -21.25 15.78 -3.49
CA ARG A 253 -21.11 16.33 -4.86
C ARG A 253 -22.42 16.33 -5.64
N VAL A 254 -23.30 15.33 -5.43
CA VAL A 254 -24.67 15.39 -5.96
C VAL A 254 -25.38 16.60 -5.42
N GLY A 255 -25.26 16.89 -4.11
CA GLY A 255 -25.83 18.08 -3.49
C GLY A 255 -25.28 19.39 -4.09
N VAL A 256 -23.99 19.47 -4.42
CA VAL A 256 -23.39 20.61 -5.13
C VAL A 256 -24.03 20.79 -6.50
N ALA A 257 -24.20 19.69 -7.26
CA ALA A 257 -24.83 19.77 -8.59
C ALA A 257 -26.30 20.21 -8.52
N MET A 258 -27.03 19.76 -7.50
CA MET A 258 -28.43 20.19 -7.28
C MET A 258 -28.54 21.65 -6.87
N ALA A 259 -27.55 22.18 -6.12
CA ALA A 259 -27.56 23.60 -5.75
C ALA A 259 -27.51 24.54 -6.97
N ASN A 260 -26.94 24.10 -8.09
CA ASN A 260 -26.89 24.86 -9.34
C ASN A 260 -28.27 25.07 -10.02
N LEU A 261 -29.34 24.41 -9.55
CA LEU A 261 -30.72 24.66 -9.98
C LEU A 261 -31.31 25.92 -9.36
N TYR A 262 -30.70 26.43 -8.28
CA TYR A 262 -31.22 27.54 -7.50
C TYR A 262 -30.49 28.84 -7.80
N PRO A 263 -31.11 30.01 -7.44
CA PRO A 263 -30.45 31.29 -7.60
C PRO A 263 -29.15 31.38 -6.81
N GLN A 264 -28.10 31.89 -7.42
CA GLN A 264 -26.84 32.22 -6.77
C GLN A 264 -26.84 33.70 -6.38
N LEU A 265 -26.55 33.96 -5.10
CA LEU A 265 -26.43 35.30 -4.57
C LEU A 265 -24.96 35.64 -4.34
N THR A 266 -24.45 36.65 -5.07
CA THR A 266 -23.09 37.16 -4.86
C THR A 266 -23.14 38.58 -4.37
N LEU A 267 -22.29 38.92 -3.41
CA LEU A 267 -22.04 40.29 -2.98
C LEU A 267 -20.72 40.73 -3.58
N ASN A 268 -20.77 41.78 -4.42
CA ASN A 268 -19.60 42.32 -5.07
C ASN A 268 -19.39 43.77 -4.61
N GLY A 269 -18.11 44.16 -4.47
CA GLY A 269 -17.73 45.53 -4.16
C GLY A 269 -16.40 45.87 -4.84
N SER A 270 -16.28 47.11 -5.31
CA SER A 270 -15.01 47.58 -5.83
C SER A 270 -14.75 49.03 -5.41
N ILE A 271 -13.48 49.31 -5.18
CA ILE A 271 -12.96 50.66 -4.99
C ILE A 271 -11.75 50.87 -5.90
N GLY A 272 -11.76 51.92 -6.72
CA GLY A 272 -10.70 52.13 -7.69
C GLY A 272 -10.40 53.56 -7.93
N LEU A 273 -9.21 53.79 -8.47
CA LEU A 273 -8.73 55.08 -8.97
C LEU A 273 -8.50 54.92 -10.47
N GLU A 274 -8.96 55.90 -11.21
CA GLU A 274 -8.75 56.01 -12.66
C GLU A 274 -8.15 57.38 -13.00
N THR A 275 -7.11 57.39 -13.82
CA THR A 275 -6.44 58.61 -14.28
C THR A 275 -6.08 58.49 -15.77
N THR A 276 -6.09 59.62 -16.46
CA THR A 276 -5.68 59.70 -17.86
C THR A 276 -4.23 60.18 -18.02
N SER A 277 -3.52 60.47 -16.92
CA SER A 277 -2.15 60.93 -16.96
C SER A 277 -1.32 60.37 -15.80
N LEU A 278 -0.20 59.71 -16.11
CA LEU A 278 0.79 59.26 -15.11
C LEU A 278 1.69 60.38 -14.64
N ARG A 279 1.78 61.54 -15.36
CA ARG A 279 2.67 62.68 -14.95
C ARG A 279 2.09 63.50 -13.80
N ASP A 280 0.76 63.52 -13.67
CA ASP A 280 0.07 64.12 -12.54
C ASP A 280 -1.14 63.26 -12.14
N PRO A 281 -0.86 62.13 -11.43
CA PRO A 281 -1.91 61.17 -11.09
C PRO A 281 -2.92 61.71 -10.06
N LEU A 282 -2.69 62.94 -9.52
CA LEU A 282 -3.57 63.52 -8.51
C LEU A 282 -4.50 64.61 -9.05
N SER A 283 -4.21 65.21 -10.21
CA SER A 283 -4.99 66.33 -10.77
C SER A 283 -6.16 65.88 -11.63
N ALA A 284 -6.10 64.71 -12.28
CA ALA A 284 -7.13 64.19 -13.17
C ALA A 284 -7.65 62.81 -12.72
N ARG A 285 -7.63 62.52 -11.42
CA ARG A 285 -8.11 61.23 -10.86
C ARG A 285 -9.60 61.26 -10.64
N THR A 286 -10.25 60.21 -11.09
CA THR A 286 -11.60 59.86 -10.67
C THR A 286 -11.52 58.64 -9.80
N TRP A 287 -12.03 58.72 -8.59
CA TRP A 287 -12.19 57.51 -7.79
C TRP A 287 -13.62 57.03 -7.84
N SER A 288 -13.80 55.74 -7.88
CA SER A 288 -15.11 55.10 -7.96
C SER A 288 -15.23 54.10 -6.82
N ILE A 289 -16.39 54.00 -6.24
CA ILE A 289 -16.80 52.96 -5.34
C ILE A 289 -18.10 52.37 -5.86
N SER A 290 -18.15 51.09 -5.95
CA SER A 290 -19.38 50.40 -6.33
C SER A 290 -19.54 49.14 -5.47
N GLY A 291 -20.77 48.72 -5.24
CA GLY A 291 -21.07 47.51 -4.52
C GLY A 291 -22.54 47.21 -4.48
N GLY A 292 -22.86 45.94 -4.34
CA GLY A 292 -24.22 45.47 -4.21
C GLY A 292 -24.39 43.97 -4.41
N PRO A 293 -25.56 43.47 -4.06
CA PRO A 293 -25.94 42.09 -4.32
C PRO A 293 -26.22 41.88 -5.81
N ARG A 294 -25.79 40.69 -6.29
CA ARG A 294 -26.14 40.19 -7.63
C ARG A 294 -26.79 38.83 -7.47
N ILE A 295 -27.98 38.67 -8.03
CA ILE A 295 -28.69 37.40 -8.10
C ILE A 295 -28.58 36.88 -9.52
N THR A 296 -28.12 35.66 -9.69
CA THR A 296 -28.05 34.93 -10.95
C THR A 296 -28.89 33.68 -10.87
N LEU A 297 -29.93 33.55 -11.71
CA LEU A 297 -30.76 32.36 -11.83
C LEU A 297 -30.66 31.83 -13.26
N PRO A 298 -30.20 30.59 -13.44
CA PRO A 298 -30.19 29.97 -14.77
C PRO A 298 -31.61 29.55 -15.16
N LEU A 299 -32.28 30.37 -16.00
CA LEU A 299 -33.63 30.07 -16.48
C LEU A 299 -33.65 29.02 -17.59
N PHE A 300 -32.60 28.99 -18.40
CA PHE A 300 -32.47 28.04 -19.50
C PHE A 300 -31.00 27.61 -19.65
N ASP A 301 -30.63 26.59 -18.85
CA ASP A 301 -29.33 25.94 -18.96
C ASP A 301 -29.55 24.43 -19.11
N ARG A 302 -29.25 23.91 -20.29
CA ARG A 302 -29.40 22.47 -20.61
C ARG A 302 -28.32 21.61 -20.02
N THR A 303 -27.31 22.14 -19.35
CA THR A 303 -26.17 21.42 -18.79
C THR A 303 -26.41 21.00 -17.34
N ILE A 304 -27.24 21.70 -16.59
CA ILE A 304 -27.41 21.45 -15.13
C ILE A 304 -28.02 20.10 -14.87
N ARG A 305 -29.13 19.75 -15.51
CA ARG A 305 -29.82 18.46 -15.30
C ARG A 305 -28.94 17.26 -15.69
N PRO A 306 -28.32 17.22 -16.88
CA PRO A 306 -27.37 16.15 -17.22
C PRO A 306 -26.19 16.07 -16.25
N ASN A 307 -25.69 17.19 -15.71
CA ASN A 307 -24.64 17.16 -14.69
C ASN A 307 -25.11 16.48 -13.38
N ILE A 308 -26.36 16.72 -12.97
CA ILE A 308 -26.94 16.00 -11.81
C ILE A 308 -27.01 14.50 -12.09
N GLU A 309 -27.42 14.09 -13.30
CA GLU A 309 -27.44 12.68 -13.70
C GLU A 309 -26.03 12.06 -13.69
N VAL A 310 -25.02 12.81 -14.17
CA VAL A 310 -23.60 12.39 -14.09
C VAL A 310 -23.19 12.16 -12.64
N GLN A 311 -23.45 13.13 -11.73
CA GLN A 311 -23.08 12.99 -10.32
C GLN A 311 -23.85 11.86 -9.63
N SER A 312 -25.12 11.64 -9.98
CA SER A 312 -25.92 10.53 -9.47
C SER A 312 -25.36 9.16 -9.93
N ALA A 313 -24.97 9.04 -11.20
CA ALA A 313 -24.34 7.83 -11.71
C ALA A 313 -22.96 7.57 -11.06
N LEU A 314 -22.20 8.63 -10.76
CA LEU A 314 -20.94 8.52 -10.02
C LEU A 314 -21.17 8.10 -8.55
N GLN A 315 -22.27 8.55 -7.93
CA GLN A 315 -22.68 8.10 -6.59
C GLN A 315 -23.04 6.61 -6.58
N GLU A 316 -23.80 6.14 -7.57
CA GLU A 316 -24.11 4.73 -7.73
C GLU A 316 -22.83 3.88 -7.92
N GLN A 317 -21.89 4.36 -8.74
CA GLN A 317 -20.58 3.70 -8.87
C GLN A 317 -19.80 3.65 -7.55
N ALA A 318 -19.87 4.70 -6.73
CA ALA A 318 -19.23 4.72 -5.42
C ALA A 318 -19.89 3.73 -4.44
N LEU A 319 -21.23 3.60 -4.48
CA LEU A 319 -21.96 2.60 -3.71
C LEU A 319 -21.55 1.18 -4.10
N ILE A 320 -21.52 0.88 -5.41
CA ILE A 320 -21.11 -0.44 -5.91
C ILE A 320 -19.65 -0.77 -5.50
N ARG A 321 -18.76 0.23 -5.53
CA ARG A 321 -17.37 0.04 -5.04
C ARG A 321 -17.31 -0.25 -3.54
N TYR A 322 -18.14 0.41 -2.75
CA TYR A 322 -18.24 0.11 -1.31
C TYR A 322 -18.74 -1.32 -1.07
N GLU A 323 -19.80 -1.75 -1.76
CA GLU A 323 -20.32 -3.12 -1.69
C GLU A 323 -19.27 -4.16 -2.11
N ALA A 324 -18.54 -3.88 -3.20
CA ALA A 324 -17.44 -4.73 -3.65
C ALA A 324 -16.32 -4.83 -2.62
N ALA A 325 -15.93 -3.72 -1.98
CA ALA A 325 -14.92 -3.70 -0.93
C ALA A 325 -15.35 -4.55 0.28
N VAL A 326 -16.62 -4.50 0.66
CA VAL A 326 -17.18 -5.34 1.74
C VAL A 326 -17.08 -6.83 1.38
N LEU A 327 -17.49 -7.20 0.16
CA LEU A 327 -17.44 -8.61 -0.28
C LEU A 327 -16.00 -9.12 -0.38
N THR A 328 -15.07 -8.32 -0.92
CA THR A 328 -13.64 -8.66 -0.98
C THR A 328 -13.05 -8.83 0.42
N CYS A 329 -13.42 -7.97 1.36
CA CYS A 329 -12.99 -8.11 2.75
C CYS A 329 -13.44 -9.45 3.37
N LEU A 330 -14.70 -9.84 3.17
CA LEU A 330 -15.23 -11.11 3.67
C LEU A 330 -14.53 -12.31 3.02
N GLU A 331 -14.31 -12.25 1.71
CA GLU A 331 -13.58 -13.27 0.96
C GLU A 331 -12.14 -13.44 1.49
N GLU A 332 -11.40 -12.34 1.68
CA GLU A 332 -10.03 -12.38 2.17
C GLU A 332 -9.94 -13.00 3.57
N VAL A 333 -10.86 -12.68 4.46
CA VAL A 333 -10.90 -13.25 5.82
C VAL A 333 -11.18 -14.73 5.77
N GLU A 334 -12.19 -15.16 5.01
CA GLU A 334 -12.56 -16.57 4.89
C GLU A 334 -11.42 -17.39 4.25
N ASN A 335 -10.85 -16.89 3.15
CA ASN A 335 -9.73 -17.53 2.48
C ASN A 335 -8.50 -17.65 3.39
N ALA A 336 -8.20 -16.61 4.18
CA ALA A 336 -7.07 -16.64 5.11
C ALA A 336 -7.27 -17.64 6.26
N LEU A 337 -8.49 -17.74 6.80
CA LEU A 337 -8.84 -18.72 7.83
C LEU A 337 -8.72 -20.15 7.32
N VAL A 338 -9.29 -20.44 6.16
CA VAL A 338 -9.23 -21.77 5.54
C VAL A 338 -7.78 -22.14 5.21
N ALA A 339 -7.03 -21.22 4.57
CA ALA A 339 -5.64 -21.45 4.21
C ALA A 339 -4.77 -21.74 5.44
N TYR A 340 -4.96 -21.01 6.53
CA TYR A 340 -4.23 -21.25 7.77
C TYR A 340 -4.55 -22.63 8.36
N GLY A 341 -5.83 -22.99 8.49
CA GLY A 341 -6.26 -24.27 9.05
C GLY A 341 -5.77 -25.47 8.24
N GLN A 342 -5.87 -25.39 6.90
CA GLN A 342 -5.40 -26.45 6.01
C GLN A 342 -3.88 -26.60 6.01
N GLU A 343 -3.13 -25.49 6.09
CA GLU A 343 -1.67 -25.54 6.12
C GLU A 343 -1.14 -26.10 7.44
N LEU A 344 -1.80 -25.85 8.56
CA LEU A 344 -1.44 -26.49 9.83
C LEU A 344 -1.55 -28.03 9.75
N GLN A 345 -2.64 -28.51 9.16
CA GLN A 345 -2.84 -29.95 8.97
C GLN A 345 -1.81 -30.55 8.00
N ARG A 346 -1.54 -29.84 6.90
CA ARG A 346 -0.52 -30.25 5.92
C ARG A 346 0.86 -30.33 6.55
N ARG A 347 1.23 -29.34 7.35
CA ARG A 347 2.51 -29.28 8.06
C ARG A 347 2.71 -30.50 8.97
N GLU A 348 1.68 -30.86 9.73
CA GLU A 348 1.73 -32.03 10.62
C GLU A 348 1.94 -33.33 9.82
N ASN A 349 1.18 -33.53 8.75
CA ASN A 349 1.34 -34.70 7.88
C ASN A 349 2.74 -34.76 7.22
N LEU A 350 3.29 -33.59 6.83
CA LEU A 350 4.65 -33.50 6.28
C LEU A 350 5.72 -33.80 7.32
N ARG A 351 5.50 -33.43 8.58
CA ARG A 351 6.40 -33.75 9.68
C ARG A 351 6.48 -35.27 9.91
N GLU A 352 5.34 -35.94 9.98
CA GLU A 352 5.26 -37.39 10.10
C GLU A 352 5.88 -38.10 8.90
N ALA A 353 5.62 -37.62 7.69
CA ALA A 353 6.19 -38.18 6.46
C ALA A 353 7.72 -38.01 6.42
N MET A 354 8.24 -36.86 6.84
CA MET A 354 9.69 -36.61 6.92
C MET A 354 10.37 -37.54 7.94
N GLU A 355 9.78 -37.73 9.12
CA GLU A 355 10.30 -38.64 10.15
C GLU A 355 10.31 -40.10 9.64
N ALA A 356 9.28 -40.56 8.97
CA ALA A 356 9.20 -41.87 8.33
C ALA A 356 10.26 -42.04 7.22
N ALA A 357 10.40 -41.01 6.34
CA ALA A 357 11.40 -41.01 5.27
C ALA A 357 12.84 -41.03 5.83
N GLN A 358 13.11 -40.30 6.91
CA GLN A 358 14.40 -40.31 7.58
C GLN A 358 14.75 -41.70 8.10
N SER A 359 13.79 -42.37 8.73
CA SER A 359 13.96 -43.75 9.20
C SER A 359 14.18 -44.73 8.05
N ALA A 360 13.46 -44.57 6.96
CA ALA A 360 13.61 -45.37 5.74
C ALA A 360 14.98 -45.19 5.10
N ALA A 361 15.47 -43.95 4.99
CA ALA A 361 16.78 -43.65 4.41
C ALA A 361 17.92 -44.27 5.25
N MET A 362 17.85 -44.13 6.57
CA MET A 362 18.82 -44.77 7.46
C MET A 362 18.83 -46.31 7.32
N LEU A 363 17.64 -46.93 7.30
CA LEU A 363 17.53 -48.38 7.17
C LEU A 363 18.00 -48.88 5.79
N ALA A 364 17.68 -48.15 4.72
CA ALA A 364 18.15 -48.47 3.37
C ALA A 364 19.69 -48.41 3.28
N GLN A 365 20.30 -47.39 3.86
CA GLN A 365 21.75 -47.25 3.92
C GLN A 365 22.44 -48.37 4.71
N TYR A 366 21.92 -48.74 5.88
CA TYR A 366 22.45 -49.88 6.65
C TYR A 366 22.34 -51.21 5.88
N LYS A 367 21.20 -51.46 5.23
CA LYS A 367 21.02 -52.69 4.43
C LYS A 367 21.96 -52.72 3.23
N TYR A 368 22.17 -51.60 2.56
CA TYR A 368 23.09 -51.50 1.44
C TYR A 368 24.54 -51.74 1.86
N GLN A 369 24.98 -51.16 2.97
CA GLN A 369 26.31 -51.41 3.55
C GLN A 369 26.51 -52.87 3.91
N ALA A 370 25.47 -53.57 4.36
CA ALA A 370 25.47 -55.00 4.67
C ALA A 370 25.33 -55.91 3.42
N GLY A 371 25.17 -55.35 2.22
CA GLY A 371 24.95 -56.08 0.98
C GLY A 371 23.56 -56.74 0.87
N LEU A 372 22.58 -56.29 1.65
CA LEU A 372 21.23 -56.85 1.70
C LEU A 372 20.22 -56.16 0.79
N THR A 373 20.60 -55.08 0.12
CA THR A 373 19.77 -54.33 -0.83
C THR A 373 20.65 -53.60 -1.84
N ASP A 374 20.07 -53.25 -2.98
CA ASP A 374 20.72 -52.48 -4.03
C ASP A 374 20.73 -50.98 -3.71
N PHE A 375 21.64 -50.23 -4.37
CA PHE A 375 21.78 -48.78 -4.19
C PHE A 375 20.51 -48.03 -4.59
N GLY A 376 19.75 -48.53 -5.56
CA GLY A 376 18.48 -47.95 -6.01
C GLY A 376 17.50 -47.67 -4.85
N ASN A 377 17.44 -48.57 -3.84
CA ASN A 377 16.59 -48.35 -2.67
C ASN A 377 17.11 -47.25 -1.75
N VAL A 378 18.45 -47.10 -1.62
CA VAL A 378 19.06 -45.96 -0.88
C VAL A 378 18.71 -44.64 -1.56
N LEU A 379 18.90 -44.60 -2.88
CA LEU A 379 18.63 -43.39 -3.71
C LEU A 379 17.17 -42.94 -3.59
N GLU A 380 16.21 -43.87 -3.68
CA GLU A 380 14.79 -43.57 -3.56
C GLU A 380 14.43 -43.02 -2.17
N ALA A 381 15.01 -43.64 -1.12
CA ALA A 381 14.80 -43.19 0.26
C ALA A 381 15.43 -41.80 0.53
N GLU A 382 16.63 -41.52 0.02
CA GLU A 382 17.31 -40.23 0.13
C GLU A 382 16.53 -39.12 -0.62
N ARG A 383 16.02 -39.43 -1.80
CA ARG A 383 15.17 -38.47 -2.58
C ARG A 383 13.87 -38.13 -1.87
N SER A 384 13.20 -39.16 -1.35
CA SER A 384 11.98 -38.98 -0.56
C SER A 384 12.23 -38.11 0.66
N LEU A 385 13.31 -38.38 1.38
CA LEU A 385 13.70 -37.60 2.56
C LEU A 385 13.95 -36.14 2.21
N LEU A 386 14.78 -35.86 1.18
CA LEU A 386 15.04 -34.48 0.71
C LEU A 386 13.75 -33.76 0.30
N SER A 387 12.87 -34.46 -0.43
CA SER A 387 11.58 -33.90 -0.87
C SER A 387 10.70 -33.53 0.31
N PHE A 388 10.55 -34.40 1.33
CA PHE A 388 9.74 -34.10 2.51
C PHE A 388 10.38 -33.05 3.41
N GLN A 389 11.70 -33.00 3.52
CA GLN A 389 12.40 -31.94 4.22
C GLN A 389 12.14 -30.58 3.57
N ASP A 390 12.29 -30.46 2.25
CA ASP A 390 12.04 -29.24 1.52
C ASP A 390 10.58 -28.77 1.65
N GLN A 391 9.62 -29.69 1.47
CA GLN A 391 8.20 -29.41 1.63
C GLN A 391 7.84 -28.98 3.06
N LEU A 392 8.43 -29.59 4.08
CA LEU A 392 8.19 -29.19 5.48
C LEU A 392 8.72 -27.77 5.75
N ARG A 393 9.90 -27.41 5.23
CA ARG A 393 10.44 -26.04 5.38
C ARG A 393 9.59 -25.02 4.63
N GLN A 394 9.06 -25.37 3.47
CA GLN A 394 8.09 -24.51 2.76
C GLN A 394 6.80 -24.36 3.58
N SER A 395 6.30 -25.43 4.15
CA SER A 395 5.08 -25.43 4.97
C SER A 395 5.26 -24.61 6.27
N ASP A 396 6.43 -24.67 6.93
CA ASP A 396 6.76 -23.80 8.07
C ASP A 396 6.61 -22.31 7.70
N GLY A 397 7.16 -21.92 6.55
CA GLY A 397 7.00 -20.56 6.01
C GLY A 397 5.56 -20.22 5.62
N ALA A 398 4.85 -21.18 5.02
CA ALA A 398 3.46 -20.98 4.59
C ALA A 398 2.50 -20.80 5.78
N VAL A 399 2.67 -21.54 6.88
CA VAL A 399 1.89 -21.37 8.11
C VAL A 399 2.03 -19.94 8.62
N THR A 400 3.25 -19.45 8.77
CA THR A 400 3.49 -18.07 9.26
C THR A 400 2.97 -17.02 8.27
N SER A 401 3.17 -17.24 6.97
CA SER A 401 2.66 -16.35 5.94
C SER A 401 1.13 -16.27 5.94
N ASN A 402 0.43 -17.38 6.16
CA ASN A 402 -1.03 -17.41 6.24
C ASN A 402 -1.55 -16.68 7.49
N VAL A 403 -0.82 -16.75 8.61
CA VAL A 403 -1.13 -15.96 9.81
C VAL A 403 -0.96 -14.47 9.54
N ILE A 404 0.11 -14.06 8.87
CA ILE A 404 0.33 -12.66 8.49
C ILE A 404 -0.80 -12.16 7.59
N ARG A 405 -1.20 -12.96 6.58
CA ARG A 405 -2.35 -12.64 5.71
C ARG A 405 -3.66 -12.54 6.49
N LEU A 406 -3.85 -13.42 7.47
CA LEU A 406 -5.02 -13.35 8.35
C LEU A 406 -5.02 -12.06 9.18
N TYR A 407 -3.90 -11.66 9.78
CA TYR A 407 -3.81 -10.38 10.50
C TYR A 407 -4.06 -9.19 9.58
N LYS A 408 -3.53 -9.20 8.34
CA LYS A 408 -3.83 -8.19 7.33
C LYS A 408 -5.32 -8.14 7.01
N ALA A 409 -5.95 -9.30 6.74
CA ALA A 409 -7.37 -9.41 6.41
C ALA A 409 -8.28 -8.93 7.56
N LEU A 410 -7.86 -9.12 8.82
CA LEU A 410 -8.54 -8.63 10.01
C LEU A 410 -8.31 -7.12 10.27
N GLY A 411 -7.59 -6.41 9.41
CA GLY A 411 -7.27 -5.01 9.56
C GLY A 411 -6.28 -4.73 10.70
N GLY A 412 -5.39 -5.68 10.99
CA GLY A 412 -4.34 -5.53 12.00
C GLY A 412 -3.21 -4.61 11.51
N GLY A 413 -2.44 -4.06 12.46
CA GLY A 413 -1.25 -3.24 12.14
C GLY A 413 -1.47 -1.74 12.30
N TRP A 414 -2.63 -1.29 12.75
CA TRP A 414 -2.85 0.10 13.12
C TRP A 414 -3.68 0.21 14.41
N THR A 415 -3.31 1.17 15.23
CA THR A 415 -4.17 1.73 16.29
C THR A 415 -4.70 3.06 15.78
N PRO A 416 -5.87 3.55 16.25
CA PRO A 416 -6.17 4.96 16.11
C PRO A 416 -4.94 5.71 16.62
N MET A 417 -4.19 6.36 15.74
CA MET A 417 -3.07 7.18 16.15
C MET A 417 -3.65 8.22 17.11
N THR A 418 -3.52 8.00 18.41
CA THR A 418 -3.39 9.10 19.35
C THR A 418 -2.26 9.92 18.75
N ALA A 419 -2.60 11.15 18.33
CA ALA A 419 -1.70 12.06 17.65
C ALA A 419 -0.30 11.92 18.23
N VAL A 420 0.61 11.28 17.49
CA VAL A 420 2.03 11.51 17.73
C VAL A 420 2.18 13.00 17.51
N ALA A 421 2.46 13.70 18.60
CA ALA A 421 2.62 15.13 18.66
C ALA A 421 3.42 15.54 17.43
N ALA A 422 2.78 16.32 16.56
CA ALA A 422 3.48 17.07 15.54
C ALA A 422 4.53 17.89 16.33
N THR A 423 5.76 17.45 16.30
CA THR A 423 6.89 18.27 16.67
C THR A 423 6.79 19.50 15.78
N GLN A 424 6.25 20.55 16.37
CA GLN A 424 6.26 21.89 15.83
C GLN A 424 7.74 22.24 15.58
N GLY A 425 8.17 22.18 14.34
CA GLY A 425 9.31 22.95 13.90
C GLY A 425 8.98 24.41 14.11
N PRO A 426 9.93 25.25 14.57
CA PRO A 426 9.67 26.65 14.79
C PRO A 426 9.23 27.31 13.48
N ALA A 427 8.09 28.02 13.53
CA ALA A 427 7.68 28.92 12.49
C ALA A 427 8.74 30.00 12.34
N GLU A 428 9.48 30.04 11.24
CA GLU A 428 10.21 31.22 10.82
C GLU A 428 9.20 32.29 10.41
N PRO A 429 9.29 33.49 10.96
CA PRO A 429 8.45 34.61 10.53
C PRO A 429 8.95 35.15 9.19
N LEU A 430 8.03 35.37 8.25
CA LEU A 430 8.21 36.25 7.10
C LEU A 430 7.93 37.69 7.48
#